data_9f6af34d4485cafc45b2cee58644b667
#
_entry.id   9f6af34d4485cafc45b2cee58644b667
#
_cell.length_a   1.000
_cell.length_b   1.000
_cell.length_c   1.000
_cell.angle_alpha   90.00
_cell.angle_beta   90.00
_cell.angle_gamma   90.00
#
_symmetry.space_group_name_H-M   'P 1'
#
loop_
_entity.id
_entity.type
_entity.pdbx_description
1 polymer ?
#
loop_
_entity_poly.entity_id
_entity_poly.type
_entity_poly.pdbx_seq_one_letter_code
_entity_poly.pdbx_strand_id
1 'polypeptide(L)'
;MAAGALAGRGPVTGRGRNANYQEKTTLGSIEERLRGPWLAAQSGDAAAYEGCLRDLAAMLRGYYRRRLAALPDEVEDLVQETLIAVHNQRHTYDPRQPLTAWVHAIAKYKYVDLVRRRAGRDAVTGPLDDDVEAFAASDHEAADAKRDLRKLLATLPDRHRRPIELVKIEGLSVAEAAQRTGLSESAVKVGVHRGLKALAELI
;
A
#
# COMPACT_ATOMS: atom_id res chain seq x y z
N MET A 1 -33.76 56.52 -8.40
CA MET A 1 -33.65 55.75 -7.12
C MET A 1 -33.64 54.28 -7.43
N ALA A 2 -32.48 53.67 -7.37
CA ALA A 2 -32.30 52.29 -7.66
C ALA A 2 -31.53 51.65 -6.47
N ALA A 3 -32.16 50.69 -5.82
CA ALA A 3 -31.54 49.88 -4.76
C ALA A 3 -30.92 48.64 -5.36
N GLY A 4 -29.59 48.48 -5.20
CA GLY A 4 -28.85 47.32 -5.66
C GLY A 4 -28.98 46.14 -4.69
N ALA A 5 -29.22 44.96 -5.22
CA ALA A 5 -29.20 43.69 -4.51
C ALA A 5 -27.80 43.11 -4.55
N LEU A 6 -27.15 42.94 -3.39
CA LEU A 6 -25.90 42.23 -3.19
C LEU A 6 -26.21 40.72 -3.08
N ALA A 7 -25.80 39.96 -4.08
CA ALA A 7 -25.83 38.50 -4.03
C ALA A 7 -24.69 37.98 -3.13
N GLY A 8 -25.04 37.31 -2.03
CA GLY A 8 -24.11 36.65 -1.12
C GLY A 8 -23.46 35.44 -1.76
N ARG A 9 -22.14 35.41 -1.77
CA ARG A 9 -21.37 34.19 -2.05
C ARG A 9 -21.36 33.33 -0.78
N GLY A 10 -21.99 32.17 -0.86
CA GLY A 10 -21.96 31.18 0.22
C GLY A 10 -20.54 30.58 0.38
N PRO A 11 -20.20 30.08 1.58
CA PRO A 11 -18.88 29.54 1.86
C PRO A 11 -18.67 28.21 1.13
N VAL A 12 -17.58 28.14 0.38
CA VAL A 12 -17.10 26.92 -0.26
C VAL A 12 -16.60 25.99 0.85
N THR A 13 -17.34 24.92 1.15
CA THR A 13 -17.02 23.93 2.17
C THR A 13 -15.80 23.09 1.76
N GLY A 14 -14.65 23.43 2.32
CA GLY A 14 -13.38 22.73 2.15
C GLY A 14 -13.34 21.38 2.90
N ARG A 15 -14.18 20.40 2.54
CA ARG A 15 -14.20 19.09 3.18
C ARG A 15 -13.10 18.10 2.71
N GLY A 16 -12.44 18.35 1.57
CA GLY A 16 -11.46 17.42 1.01
C GLY A 16 -10.03 17.54 1.57
N ARG A 17 -9.63 18.72 2.04
CA ARG A 17 -8.27 19.00 2.52
C ARG A 17 -7.98 18.49 3.94
N ASN A 18 -9.00 18.33 4.79
CA ASN A 18 -8.81 17.90 6.18
C ASN A 18 -8.56 16.38 6.35
N ALA A 19 -9.11 15.53 5.49
CA ALA A 19 -8.97 14.09 5.64
C ALA A 19 -7.53 13.62 5.37
N ASN A 20 -6.88 14.14 4.33
CA ASN A 20 -5.52 13.76 3.96
C ASN A 20 -4.46 14.33 4.93
N TYR A 21 -4.73 15.50 5.53
CA TYR A 21 -3.87 16.08 6.57
C TYR A 21 -3.96 15.29 7.88
N GLN A 22 -5.15 14.80 8.24
CA GLN A 22 -5.36 13.97 9.42
C GLN A 22 -4.77 12.57 9.27
N GLU A 23 -4.82 11.97 8.08
CA GLU A 23 -4.17 10.67 7.82
C GLU A 23 -2.65 10.74 7.92
N LYS A 24 -2.02 11.76 7.35
CA LYS A 24 -0.57 11.97 7.47
C LYS A 24 -0.14 12.24 8.92
N THR A 25 -0.92 12.99 9.68
CA THR A 25 -0.66 13.26 11.11
C THR A 25 -0.86 11.98 11.94
N THR A 26 -1.87 11.17 11.62
CA THR A 26 -2.14 9.90 12.31
C THR A 26 -1.07 8.85 12.01
N LEU A 27 -0.59 8.75 10.77
CA LEU A 27 0.49 7.84 10.39
C LEU A 27 1.82 8.24 11.03
N GLY A 28 2.13 9.54 11.12
CA GLY A 28 3.30 10.04 11.85
C GLY A 28 3.26 9.66 13.33
N SER A 29 2.12 9.87 13.99
CA SER A 29 1.93 9.49 15.39
C SER A 29 1.96 7.98 15.63
N ILE A 30 1.50 7.17 14.67
CA ILE A 30 1.58 5.70 14.74
C ILE A 30 3.04 5.24 14.55
N GLU A 31 3.76 5.81 13.60
CA GLU A 31 5.17 5.50 13.37
C GLU A 31 6.01 5.76 14.63
N GLU A 32 5.84 6.91 15.26
CA GLU A 32 6.54 7.27 16.49
C GLU A 32 6.27 6.27 17.64
N ARG A 33 5.02 5.82 17.77
CA ARG A 33 4.62 4.85 18.79
C ARG A 33 5.17 3.44 18.53
N LEU A 34 5.29 3.03 17.28
CA LEU A 34 5.66 1.67 16.89
C LEU A 34 7.18 1.47 16.78
N ARG A 35 7.89 2.48 16.28
CA ARG A 35 9.31 2.35 15.93
C ARG A 35 10.20 2.04 17.13
N GLY A 36 10.03 2.76 18.24
CA GLY A 36 10.82 2.53 19.46
C GLY A 36 10.63 1.12 20.02
N PRO A 37 9.39 0.70 20.33
CA PRO A 37 9.10 -0.68 20.77
C PRO A 37 9.57 -1.76 19.78
N TRP A 38 9.45 -1.52 18.47
CA TRP A 38 9.94 -2.46 17.46
C TRP A 38 11.46 -2.68 17.55
N LEU A 39 12.23 -1.61 17.69
CA LEU A 39 13.69 -1.70 17.83
C LEU A 39 14.09 -2.37 19.15
N ALA A 40 13.42 -2.06 20.26
CA ALA A 40 13.63 -2.73 21.53
C ALA A 40 13.32 -4.24 21.45
N ALA A 41 12.24 -4.60 20.76
CA ALA A 41 11.87 -5.98 20.49
C ALA A 41 12.94 -6.74 19.69
N GLN A 42 13.58 -6.10 18.72
CA GLN A 42 14.70 -6.71 17.99
C GLN A 42 15.93 -6.95 18.87
N SER A 43 16.05 -6.21 19.97
CA SER A 43 17.10 -6.38 20.98
C SER A 43 16.72 -7.39 22.08
N GLY A 44 15.57 -8.08 21.96
CA GLY A 44 15.15 -9.16 22.86
C GLY A 44 14.07 -8.77 23.88
N ASP A 45 13.53 -7.56 23.86
CA ASP A 45 12.42 -7.14 24.73
C ASP A 45 11.10 -7.77 24.26
N ALA A 46 10.70 -8.87 24.91
CA ALA A 46 9.49 -9.60 24.60
C ALA A 46 8.20 -8.79 24.89
N ALA A 47 8.19 -7.98 25.95
CA ALA A 47 7.05 -7.17 26.34
C ALA A 47 6.81 -6.03 25.32
N ALA A 48 7.89 -5.36 24.90
CA ALA A 48 7.86 -4.37 23.84
C ALA A 48 7.37 -4.98 22.53
N TYR A 49 7.78 -6.22 22.23
CA TYR A 49 7.34 -6.94 21.01
C TYR A 49 5.84 -7.23 21.03
N GLU A 50 5.33 -7.76 22.14
CA GLU A 50 3.89 -8.03 22.26
C GLU A 50 3.04 -6.76 22.15
N GLY A 51 3.45 -5.68 22.79
CA GLY A 51 2.81 -4.37 22.68
C GLY A 51 2.80 -3.86 21.24
N CYS A 52 3.94 -3.95 20.56
CA CYS A 52 4.08 -3.53 19.16
C CYS A 52 3.17 -4.35 18.21
N LEU A 53 3.10 -5.67 18.37
CA LEU A 53 2.21 -6.53 17.58
C LEU A 53 0.74 -6.18 17.81
N ARG A 54 0.34 -5.83 19.03
CA ARG A 54 -1.02 -5.40 19.36
C ARG A 54 -1.37 -4.09 18.64
N ASP A 55 -0.49 -3.12 18.65
CA ASP A 55 -0.67 -1.85 17.96
C ASP A 55 -0.67 -2.00 16.44
N LEU A 56 0.19 -2.87 15.90
CA LEU A 56 0.19 -3.24 14.48
C LEU A 56 -1.14 -3.92 14.09
N ALA A 57 -1.66 -4.82 14.92
CA ALA A 57 -2.96 -5.45 14.67
C ALA A 57 -4.09 -4.41 14.57
N ALA A 58 -4.11 -3.42 15.45
CA ALA A 58 -5.11 -2.35 15.43
C ALA A 58 -5.00 -1.50 14.15
N MET A 59 -3.80 -1.15 13.73
CA MET A 59 -3.53 -0.42 12.50
C MET A 59 -3.98 -1.24 11.27
N LEU A 60 -3.62 -2.51 11.20
CA LEU A 60 -3.97 -3.41 10.09
C LEU A 60 -5.48 -3.65 10.00
N ARG A 61 -6.20 -3.78 11.14
CA ARG A 61 -7.67 -3.85 11.13
C ARG A 61 -8.29 -2.62 10.48
N GLY A 62 -7.82 -1.42 10.84
CA GLY A 62 -8.28 -0.17 10.22
C GLY A 62 -7.99 -0.12 8.72
N TYR A 63 -6.84 -0.63 8.32
CA TYR A 63 -6.44 -0.72 6.92
C TYR A 63 -7.33 -1.68 6.11
N TYR A 64 -7.58 -2.89 6.63
CA TYR A 64 -8.34 -3.91 5.91
C TYR A 64 -9.85 -3.68 5.95
N ARG A 65 -10.43 -3.19 7.06
CA ARG A 65 -11.87 -2.88 7.13
C ARG A 65 -12.33 -1.90 6.05
N ARG A 66 -11.49 -0.92 5.72
CA ARG A 66 -11.79 0.04 4.65
C ARG A 66 -11.75 -0.59 3.26
N ARG A 67 -10.97 -1.66 3.06
CA ARG A 67 -10.76 -2.31 1.77
C ARG A 67 -11.61 -3.56 1.57
N LEU A 68 -12.00 -4.18 2.65
CA LEU A 68 -12.79 -5.41 2.67
C LEU A 68 -14.21 -5.15 3.21
N ALA A 69 -14.81 -4.00 2.86
CA ALA A 69 -16.17 -3.68 3.31
C ALA A 69 -17.20 -4.74 2.89
N ALA A 70 -17.02 -5.37 1.73
CA ALA A 70 -17.84 -6.47 1.24
C ALA A 70 -17.46 -7.85 1.83
N LEU A 71 -16.36 -7.95 2.56
CA LEU A 71 -15.79 -9.20 3.06
C LEU A 71 -15.31 -9.03 4.51
N PRO A 72 -16.17 -8.63 5.46
CA PRO A 72 -15.76 -8.30 6.82
C PRO A 72 -15.15 -9.50 7.57
N ASP A 73 -15.57 -10.71 7.26
CA ASP A 73 -15.10 -11.96 7.88
C ASP A 73 -13.64 -12.28 7.56
N GLU A 74 -13.12 -11.79 6.41
CA GLU A 74 -11.73 -11.99 6.01
C GLU A 74 -10.74 -11.04 6.72
N VAL A 75 -11.23 -10.03 7.43
CA VAL A 75 -10.37 -8.97 8.01
C VAL A 75 -9.43 -9.55 9.07
N GLU A 76 -9.96 -10.34 10.02
CA GLU A 76 -9.15 -10.86 11.12
C GLU A 76 -8.14 -11.92 10.64
N ASP A 77 -8.53 -12.77 9.70
CA ASP A 77 -7.64 -13.76 9.10
C ASP A 77 -6.48 -13.06 8.37
N LEU A 78 -6.79 -12.01 7.61
CA LEU A 78 -5.78 -11.26 6.88
C LEU A 78 -4.86 -10.45 7.81
N VAL A 79 -5.38 -9.95 8.93
CA VAL A 79 -4.57 -9.33 10.00
C VAL A 79 -3.59 -10.36 10.57
N GLN A 80 -4.05 -11.55 10.92
CA GLN A 80 -3.20 -12.61 11.46
C GLN A 80 -2.14 -13.06 10.45
N GLU A 81 -2.52 -13.33 9.20
CA GLU A 81 -1.58 -13.69 8.14
C GLU A 81 -0.50 -12.62 7.94
N THR A 82 -0.88 -11.35 8.06
CA THR A 82 0.07 -10.23 7.91
C THR A 82 1.02 -10.15 9.10
N LEU A 83 0.52 -10.32 10.33
CA LEU A 83 1.37 -10.33 11.53
C LEU A 83 2.36 -11.49 11.52
N ILE A 84 1.94 -12.68 11.07
CA ILE A 84 2.84 -13.82 10.88
C ILE A 84 3.91 -13.48 9.84
N ALA A 85 3.55 -12.85 8.73
CA ALA A 85 4.52 -12.45 7.70
C ALA A 85 5.49 -11.38 8.22
N VAL A 86 5.02 -10.40 8.97
CA VAL A 86 5.84 -9.38 9.66
C VAL A 86 6.83 -10.05 10.62
N HIS A 87 6.35 -11.01 11.43
CA HIS A 87 7.22 -11.77 12.33
C HIS A 87 8.32 -12.53 11.60
N ASN A 88 7.96 -13.27 10.56
CA ASN A 88 8.89 -14.10 9.79
C ASN A 88 9.91 -13.27 9.01
N GLN A 89 9.50 -12.09 8.53
CA GLN A 89 10.33 -11.20 7.71
C GLN A 89 11.00 -10.08 8.50
N ARG A 90 10.89 -10.04 9.84
CA ARG A 90 11.41 -8.95 10.68
C ARG A 90 12.90 -8.64 10.46
N HIS A 91 13.67 -9.65 10.06
CA HIS A 91 15.10 -9.51 9.75
C HIS A 91 15.36 -8.73 8.44
N THR A 92 14.34 -8.50 7.62
CA THR A 92 14.44 -7.73 6.36
C THR A 92 14.13 -6.24 6.55
N TYR A 93 13.67 -5.84 7.74
CA TYR A 93 13.37 -4.44 8.02
C TYR A 93 14.64 -3.60 8.11
N ASP A 94 14.69 -2.51 7.33
CA ASP A 94 15.76 -1.51 7.41
C ASP A 94 15.32 -0.37 8.36
N PRO A 95 16.02 -0.17 9.50
CA PRO A 95 15.67 0.87 10.47
C PRO A 95 15.76 2.31 9.92
N ARG A 96 16.37 2.54 8.76
CA ARG A 96 16.40 3.85 8.09
C ARG A 96 15.09 4.19 7.41
N GLN A 97 14.21 3.21 7.22
CA GLN A 97 12.89 3.38 6.60
C GLN A 97 11.79 3.41 7.66
N PRO A 98 10.65 4.07 7.41
CA PRO A 98 9.49 4.00 8.29
C PRO A 98 9.00 2.56 8.45
N LEU A 99 8.78 2.12 9.70
CA LEU A 99 8.25 0.80 10.01
C LEU A 99 6.86 0.60 9.39
N THR A 100 6.02 1.62 9.48
CA THR A 100 4.67 1.60 8.92
C THR A 100 4.68 1.38 7.40
N ALA A 101 5.62 1.96 6.68
CA ALA A 101 5.76 1.77 5.23
C ALA A 101 6.12 0.31 4.89
N TRP A 102 7.06 -0.28 5.64
CA TRP A 102 7.46 -1.67 5.47
C TRP A 102 6.31 -2.64 5.79
N VAL A 103 5.59 -2.44 6.90
CA VAL A 103 4.41 -3.24 7.26
C VAL A 103 3.29 -3.09 6.23
N HIS A 104 3.02 -1.88 5.75
CA HIS A 104 2.01 -1.66 4.71
C HIS A 104 2.35 -2.34 3.38
N ALA A 105 3.63 -2.44 3.02
CA ALA A 105 4.03 -3.20 1.83
C ALA A 105 3.68 -4.69 1.96
N ILE A 106 3.91 -5.29 3.14
CA ILE A 106 3.52 -6.67 3.44
C ILE A 106 2.00 -6.81 3.42
N ALA A 107 1.28 -5.88 4.07
CA ALA A 107 -0.18 -5.88 4.13
C ALA A 107 -0.83 -5.77 2.74
N LYS A 108 -0.31 -4.88 1.89
CA LYS A 108 -0.77 -4.75 0.50
C LYS A 108 -0.58 -6.06 -0.27
N TYR A 109 0.55 -6.72 -0.09
CA TYR A 109 0.83 -7.99 -0.76
C TYR A 109 -0.18 -9.07 -0.35
N LYS A 110 -0.47 -9.18 0.95
CA LYS A 110 -1.46 -10.11 1.50
C LYS A 110 -2.88 -9.82 0.99
N TYR A 111 -3.25 -8.55 0.92
CA TYR A 111 -4.54 -8.12 0.38
C TYR A 111 -4.70 -8.53 -1.10
N VAL A 112 -3.72 -8.23 -1.93
CA VAL A 112 -3.73 -8.59 -3.36
C VAL A 112 -3.81 -10.12 -3.54
N ASP A 113 -3.09 -10.88 -2.72
CA ASP A 113 -3.11 -12.34 -2.75
C ASP A 113 -4.51 -12.89 -2.38
N LEU A 114 -5.18 -12.32 -1.36
CA LEU A 114 -6.57 -12.66 -1.02
C LEU A 114 -7.51 -12.40 -2.20
N VAL A 115 -7.45 -11.19 -2.78
CA VAL A 115 -8.33 -10.81 -3.91
C VAL A 115 -8.14 -11.76 -5.09
N ARG A 116 -6.90 -12.14 -5.41
CA ARG A 116 -6.60 -13.10 -6.47
C ARG A 116 -7.12 -14.50 -6.18
N ARG A 117 -6.93 -15.00 -4.95
CA ARG A 117 -7.46 -16.31 -4.56
C ARG A 117 -8.98 -16.35 -4.71
N ARG A 118 -9.67 -15.25 -4.45
CA ARG A 118 -11.12 -15.16 -4.64
C ARG A 118 -11.49 -15.03 -6.11
N ALA A 119 -10.86 -14.12 -6.86
CA ALA A 119 -11.09 -13.99 -8.29
C ALA A 119 -10.85 -15.31 -9.04
N GLY A 120 -9.86 -16.10 -8.64
CA GLY A 120 -9.62 -17.44 -9.20
C GLY A 120 -10.72 -18.46 -8.86
N ARG A 121 -11.41 -18.30 -7.71
CA ARG A 121 -12.58 -19.13 -7.33
C ARG A 121 -13.85 -18.65 -8.03
N ASP A 122 -14.04 -17.35 -8.16
CA ASP A 122 -15.22 -16.74 -8.77
C ASP A 122 -15.19 -16.85 -10.31
N ALA A 123 -14.01 -16.95 -10.92
CA ALA A 123 -13.85 -17.24 -12.36
C ALA A 123 -14.43 -18.62 -12.76
N VAL A 124 -14.68 -19.49 -11.80
CA VAL A 124 -15.43 -20.75 -12.00
C VAL A 124 -16.95 -20.53 -11.90
N THR A 125 -17.42 -19.36 -11.39
CA THR A 125 -18.84 -19.17 -11.03
C THR A 125 -19.50 -17.88 -11.61
N GLY A 126 -18.81 -17.02 -12.36
CA GLY A 126 -19.45 -15.83 -12.97
C GLY A 126 -18.50 -14.69 -13.34
N PRO A 127 -18.99 -13.65 -14.05
CA PRO A 127 -18.16 -12.55 -14.54
C PRO A 127 -17.62 -11.68 -13.40
N LEU A 128 -16.34 -11.36 -13.50
CA LEU A 128 -15.66 -10.40 -12.63
C LEU A 128 -16.27 -9.01 -12.82
N ASP A 129 -16.78 -8.44 -11.74
CA ASP A 129 -17.04 -7.02 -11.65
C ASP A 129 -15.71 -6.28 -11.47
N ASP A 130 -15.51 -5.21 -12.26
CA ASP A 130 -14.25 -4.46 -12.41
C ASP A 130 -13.86 -3.59 -11.19
N ASP A 131 -14.26 -3.93 -9.98
CA ASP A 131 -14.02 -3.16 -8.74
C ASP A 131 -12.59 -3.24 -8.18
N VAL A 132 -11.59 -3.64 -8.98
CA VAL A 132 -10.17 -3.56 -8.60
C VAL A 132 -9.63 -2.10 -8.64
N GLU A 133 -10.43 -1.14 -9.09
CA GLU A 133 -10.02 0.27 -9.25
C GLU A 133 -10.30 1.21 -8.07
N ALA A 134 -10.86 0.76 -6.96
CA ALA A 134 -11.15 1.61 -5.81
C ALA A 134 -9.93 1.94 -4.93
N PHE A 135 -8.85 2.42 -5.55
CA PHE A 135 -7.77 3.15 -4.89
C PHE A 135 -7.80 4.63 -5.25
N ALA A 136 -8.95 5.26 -5.15
CA ALA A 136 -9.06 6.69 -5.36
C ALA A 136 -8.85 7.45 -4.03
N ALA A 137 -7.61 7.87 -3.79
CA ALA A 137 -7.39 9.19 -3.23
C ALA A 137 -8.03 10.20 -4.22
N SER A 138 -8.52 11.33 -3.72
CA SER A 138 -9.22 12.37 -4.50
C SER A 138 -8.70 12.50 -5.94
N ASP A 139 -9.58 12.41 -6.93
CA ASP A 139 -9.32 12.15 -8.36
C ASP A 139 -8.23 13.00 -9.04
N HIS A 140 -7.87 14.16 -8.49
CA HIS A 140 -6.85 15.03 -9.09
C HIS A 140 -5.43 14.77 -8.57
N GLU A 141 -5.23 14.60 -7.26
CA GLU A 141 -3.88 14.30 -6.71
C GLU A 141 -3.41 12.89 -7.06
N ALA A 142 -4.33 11.93 -7.14
CA ALA A 142 -4.01 10.56 -7.57
C ALA A 142 -3.65 10.48 -9.05
N ALA A 143 -4.32 11.27 -9.90
CA ALA A 143 -4.00 11.35 -11.32
C ALA A 143 -2.63 11.99 -11.56
N ASP A 144 -2.28 13.03 -10.81
CA ASP A 144 -0.98 13.70 -10.91
C ASP A 144 0.13 12.80 -10.36
N ALA A 145 -0.05 12.16 -9.21
CA ALA A 145 0.89 11.18 -8.66
C ALA A 145 1.09 9.97 -9.60
N LYS A 146 0.03 9.50 -10.24
CA LYS A 146 0.09 8.40 -11.23
C LYS A 146 0.83 8.84 -12.50
N ARG A 147 0.66 10.09 -12.92
CA ARG A 147 1.38 10.68 -14.06
C ARG A 147 2.88 10.83 -13.74
N ASP A 148 3.22 11.32 -12.55
CA ASP A 148 4.61 11.51 -12.13
C ASP A 148 5.31 10.16 -11.91
N LEU A 149 4.63 9.18 -11.34
CA LEU A 149 5.14 7.80 -11.26
C LEU A 149 5.43 7.23 -12.66
N ARG A 150 4.53 7.45 -13.64
CA ARG A 150 4.78 7.01 -15.03
C ARG A 150 5.99 7.69 -15.66
N LYS A 151 6.18 8.99 -15.42
CA LYS A 151 7.37 9.71 -15.90
C LYS A 151 8.65 9.15 -15.28
N LEU A 152 8.67 8.92 -13.96
CA LEU A 152 9.79 8.31 -13.26
C LEU A 152 10.11 6.92 -13.80
N LEU A 153 9.08 6.09 -13.98
CA LEU A 153 9.26 4.74 -14.55
C LEU A 153 9.77 4.78 -15.99
N ALA A 154 9.37 5.78 -16.78
CA ALA A 154 9.82 5.93 -18.16
C ALA A 154 11.34 6.24 -18.29
N THR A 155 11.98 6.69 -17.21
CA THR A 155 13.45 6.89 -17.19
C THR A 155 14.22 5.57 -17.07
N LEU A 156 13.56 4.49 -16.66
CA LEU A 156 14.19 3.19 -16.50
C LEU A 156 14.26 2.41 -17.83
N PRO A 157 15.33 1.63 -18.05
CA PRO A 157 15.36 0.63 -19.12
C PRO A 157 14.20 -0.39 -18.97
N ASP A 158 13.65 -0.86 -20.09
CA ASP A 158 12.50 -1.79 -20.12
C ASP A 158 12.71 -3.04 -19.25
N ARG A 159 13.93 -3.58 -19.22
CA ARG A 159 14.30 -4.74 -18.38
C ARG A 159 14.11 -4.51 -16.87
N HIS A 160 14.03 -3.25 -16.42
CA HIS A 160 13.77 -2.87 -15.03
C HIS A 160 12.35 -2.33 -14.87
N ARG A 161 11.89 -1.50 -15.80
CA ARG A 161 10.56 -0.88 -15.79
C ARG A 161 9.46 -1.93 -15.83
N ARG A 162 9.49 -2.83 -16.82
CA ARG A 162 8.46 -3.83 -17.04
C ARG A 162 8.23 -4.76 -15.83
N PRO A 163 9.28 -5.33 -15.21
CA PRO A 163 9.12 -6.07 -13.96
C PRO A 163 8.49 -5.25 -12.82
N ILE A 164 8.82 -3.97 -12.67
CA ILE A 164 8.23 -3.10 -11.65
C ILE A 164 6.75 -2.88 -11.96
N GLU A 165 6.38 -2.53 -13.19
CA GLU A 165 4.99 -2.34 -13.59
C GLU A 165 4.16 -3.58 -13.27
N LEU A 166 4.57 -4.75 -13.72
CA LEU A 166 3.85 -6.01 -13.53
C LEU A 166 3.75 -6.39 -12.04
N VAL A 167 4.86 -6.38 -11.30
CA VAL A 167 4.88 -6.90 -9.92
C VAL A 167 4.39 -5.87 -8.91
N LYS A 168 4.72 -4.57 -9.07
CA LYS A 168 4.44 -3.54 -8.05
C LYS A 168 3.21 -2.69 -8.33
N ILE A 169 2.82 -2.52 -9.59
CA ILE A 169 1.67 -1.71 -9.99
C ILE A 169 0.48 -2.60 -10.32
N GLU A 170 0.65 -3.54 -11.28
CA GLU A 170 -0.40 -4.49 -11.66
C GLU A 170 -0.57 -5.61 -10.62
N GLY A 171 0.40 -5.75 -9.70
CA GLY A 171 0.35 -6.68 -8.58
C GLY A 171 0.54 -8.16 -8.99
N LEU A 172 1.10 -8.50 -10.14
CA LEU A 172 1.38 -9.88 -10.54
C LEU A 172 2.40 -10.54 -9.59
N SER A 173 2.29 -11.86 -9.42
CA SER A 173 3.36 -12.64 -8.80
C SER A 173 4.61 -12.63 -9.69
N VAL A 174 5.75 -12.95 -9.10
CA VAL A 174 7.01 -13.04 -9.86
C VAL A 174 6.92 -14.11 -10.97
N ALA A 175 6.22 -15.22 -10.70
CA ALA A 175 6.03 -16.30 -11.68
C ALA A 175 5.15 -15.82 -12.85
N GLU A 176 4.03 -15.14 -12.58
CA GLU A 176 3.17 -14.56 -13.63
C GLU A 176 3.89 -13.49 -14.44
N ALA A 177 4.65 -12.61 -13.77
CA ALA A 177 5.46 -11.60 -14.43
C ALA A 177 6.56 -12.24 -15.32
N ALA A 178 7.17 -13.33 -14.87
CA ALA A 178 8.13 -14.11 -15.64
C ALA A 178 7.50 -14.69 -16.91
N GLN A 179 6.32 -15.30 -16.79
CA GLN A 179 5.56 -15.81 -17.93
C GLN A 179 5.20 -14.69 -18.93
N ARG A 180 4.75 -13.54 -18.42
CA ARG A 180 4.28 -12.42 -19.26
C ARG A 180 5.41 -11.66 -19.94
N THR A 181 6.61 -11.67 -19.37
CA THR A 181 7.80 -11.00 -19.93
C THR A 181 8.72 -11.92 -20.71
N GLY A 182 8.57 -13.23 -20.59
CA GLY A 182 9.52 -14.22 -21.11
C GLY A 182 10.84 -14.28 -20.34
N LEU A 183 10.93 -13.63 -19.19
CA LEU A 183 12.11 -13.61 -18.31
C LEU A 183 12.04 -14.76 -17.30
N SER A 184 13.20 -15.18 -16.76
CA SER A 184 13.21 -16.06 -15.59
C SER A 184 12.72 -15.31 -14.35
N GLU A 185 12.17 -16.01 -13.36
CA GLU A 185 11.77 -15.43 -12.08
C GLU A 185 12.91 -14.68 -11.38
N SER A 186 14.12 -15.21 -11.48
CA SER A 186 15.32 -14.58 -10.94
C SER A 186 15.59 -13.24 -11.65
N ALA A 187 15.46 -13.18 -12.99
CA ALA A 187 15.63 -11.96 -13.76
C ALA A 187 14.55 -10.91 -13.41
N VAL A 188 13.30 -11.33 -13.19
CA VAL A 188 12.22 -10.45 -12.72
C VAL A 188 12.56 -9.86 -11.34
N LYS A 189 12.98 -10.69 -10.37
CA LYS A 189 13.39 -10.24 -9.03
C LYS A 189 14.53 -9.23 -9.09
N VAL A 190 15.56 -9.52 -9.87
CA VAL A 190 16.70 -8.62 -10.08
C VAL A 190 16.28 -7.33 -10.79
N GLY A 191 15.42 -7.43 -11.80
CA GLY A 191 14.87 -6.27 -12.52
C GLY A 191 14.12 -5.31 -11.60
N VAL A 192 13.23 -5.84 -10.75
CA VAL A 192 12.51 -5.06 -9.74
C VAL A 192 13.48 -4.41 -8.75
N HIS A 193 14.42 -5.18 -8.19
CA HIS A 193 15.36 -4.66 -7.19
C HIS A 193 16.24 -3.53 -7.77
N ARG A 194 16.85 -3.76 -8.94
CA ARG A 194 17.71 -2.76 -9.58
C ARG A 194 16.95 -1.53 -10.03
N GLY A 195 15.74 -1.72 -10.55
CA GLY A 195 14.90 -0.61 -10.97
C GLY A 195 14.45 0.27 -9.79
N LEU A 196 14.03 -0.34 -8.67
CA LEU A 196 13.68 0.43 -7.46
C LEU A 196 14.90 1.16 -6.88
N LYS A 197 16.09 0.54 -6.91
CA LYS A 197 17.32 1.21 -6.49
C LYS A 197 17.63 2.42 -7.37
N ALA A 198 17.55 2.27 -8.69
CA ALA A 198 17.78 3.38 -9.62
C ALA A 198 16.76 4.52 -9.43
N LEU A 199 15.49 4.23 -9.17
CA LEU A 199 14.50 5.27 -8.85
C LEU A 199 14.80 5.98 -7.52
N ALA A 200 15.30 5.27 -6.51
CA ALA A 200 15.67 5.88 -5.23
C ALA A 200 16.88 6.83 -5.34
N GLU A 201 17.72 6.67 -6.36
CA GLU A 201 18.86 7.56 -6.65
C GLU A 201 18.42 8.84 -7.40
N LEU A 202 17.19 8.90 -7.93
CA LEU A 202 16.63 10.05 -8.66
C LEU A 202 15.79 10.98 -7.77
N ILE A 203 15.50 10.58 -6.53
CA ILE A 203 14.69 11.30 -5.55
C ILE A 203 15.59 11.83 -4.42
#